data_382b1473f052c6262350157fa9c787f5
#
_entry.id   382b1473f052c6262350157fa9c787f5
#
_cell.length_a   1.000
_cell.length_b   1.000
_cell.length_c   1.000
_cell.angle_alpha   90.00
_cell.angle_beta   90.00
_cell.angle_gamma   90.00
#
_symmetry.space_group_name_H-M   'P 1'
#
loop_
_entity.id
_entity.type
_entity.pdbx_description
1 polymer ?
#
loop_
_entity_poly.entity_id
_entity_poly.type
_entity_poly.pdbx_seq_one_letter_code
_entity_poly.pdbx_strand_id
1 'polypeptide(L)'
;MKRPINLGDSSKFVSYKTNGITNCLELCKMILNNYGLTYYGSSAHVFKLMYEKDGKLIHYGNNTKENYNNAVNCIDRHLENNRPIIVGVNHTIGKTINEGTTDHFVVIYGRGFDKSKNSYYYNYYEVGKSNIDDGYDDISNRFYYTLEPLALCDTISKRGDKVRFDVTQVRPNDGNINNTVTQNG
;
A
#
# COMPACT_ATOMS: atom_id res chain seq x y z
N MET A 1 -13.65 -13.32 12.81
CA MET A 1 -12.24 -13.20 12.33
C MET A 1 -12.25 -13.18 10.81
N LYS A 2 -11.55 -12.23 10.16
CA LYS A 2 -11.48 -12.18 8.70
C LYS A 2 -10.66 -13.37 8.18
N ARG A 3 -11.12 -14.02 7.09
CA ARG A 3 -10.43 -15.16 6.48
C ARG A 3 -9.06 -14.71 5.91
N PRO A 4 -7.98 -15.46 6.13
CA PRO A 4 -6.72 -15.22 5.44
C PRO A 4 -6.89 -15.32 3.92
N ILE A 5 -6.17 -14.48 3.17
CA ILE A 5 -6.14 -14.45 1.70
C ILE A 5 -4.69 -14.32 1.29
N ASN A 6 -4.25 -15.15 0.35
CA ASN A 6 -2.95 -15.01 -0.28
C ASN A 6 -3.11 -15.14 -1.80
N LEU A 7 -2.94 -14.04 -2.51
CA LEU A 7 -2.93 -13.97 -3.98
C LEU A 7 -1.50 -13.92 -4.51
N GLY A 8 -0.50 -13.96 -3.62
CA GLY A 8 0.90 -13.81 -3.97
C GLY A 8 1.39 -14.93 -4.88
N ASP A 9 2.11 -14.54 -5.90
CA ASP A 9 2.72 -15.40 -6.91
C ASP A 9 4.06 -14.79 -7.32
N SER A 10 5.13 -15.55 -7.14
CA SER A 10 6.50 -15.11 -7.46
C SER A 10 6.67 -14.70 -8.93
N SER A 11 5.94 -15.35 -9.84
CA SER A 11 5.97 -15.05 -11.28
C SER A 11 5.36 -13.71 -11.64
N LYS A 12 4.59 -13.10 -10.73
CA LYS A 12 3.94 -11.79 -10.92
C LYS A 12 4.81 -10.63 -10.44
N PHE A 13 5.82 -10.92 -9.62
CA PHE A 13 6.70 -9.89 -9.06
C PHE A 13 7.51 -9.18 -10.14
N VAL A 14 7.63 -7.86 -10.00
CA VAL A 14 8.44 -6.99 -10.86
C VAL A 14 9.27 -6.07 -9.97
N SER A 15 10.58 -6.02 -10.20
CA SER A 15 11.51 -5.19 -9.44
C SER A 15 12.04 -4.01 -10.26
N TYR A 16 12.64 -3.03 -9.58
CA TYR A 16 13.26 -1.87 -10.23
C TYR A 16 14.41 -2.22 -11.20
N LYS A 17 14.96 -3.42 -11.11
CA LYS A 17 15.96 -3.93 -12.06
C LYS A 17 15.34 -4.45 -13.36
N THR A 18 14.03 -4.65 -13.40
CA THR A 18 13.34 -5.18 -14.55
C THR A 18 13.28 -4.13 -15.64
N ASN A 19 13.87 -4.43 -16.80
CA ASN A 19 13.84 -3.57 -18.00
C ASN A 19 14.33 -2.12 -17.79
N GLY A 20 15.16 -1.86 -16.75
CA GLY A 20 15.67 -0.53 -16.47
C GLY A 20 14.63 0.48 -15.93
N ILE A 21 13.44 0.01 -15.58
CA ILE A 21 12.39 0.84 -15.00
C ILE A 21 12.72 1.15 -13.54
N THR A 22 12.75 2.43 -13.19
CA THR A 22 13.00 2.91 -11.82
C THR A 22 11.78 3.55 -11.17
N ASN A 23 10.71 3.81 -11.93
CA ASN A 23 9.47 4.37 -11.40
C ASN A 23 8.65 3.29 -10.70
N CYS A 24 8.54 3.39 -9.36
CA CYS A 24 7.85 2.40 -8.53
C CYS A 24 6.36 2.25 -8.89
N LEU A 25 5.67 3.32 -9.29
CA LEU A 25 4.27 3.23 -9.71
C LEU A 25 4.12 2.43 -11.01
N GLU A 26 5.02 2.61 -11.98
CA GLU A 26 5.00 1.84 -13.23
C GLU A 26 5.29 0.35 -12.96
N LEU A 27 6.23 0.03 -12.05
CA LEU A 27 6.47 -1.34 -11.63
C LEU A 27 5.23 -1.97 -10.97
N CYS A 28 4.54 -1.22 -10.10
CA CYS A 28 3.28 -1.68 -9.50
C CYS A 28 2.18 -1.92 -10.55
N LYS A 29 2.07 -1.06 -11.56
CA LYS A 29 1.14 -1.25 -12.68
C LYS A 29 1.48 -2.52 -13.48
N MET A 30 2.76 -2.80 -13.71
CA MET A 30 3.19 -4.04 -14.37
C MET A 30 2.79 -5.27 -13.55
N ILE A 31 2.93 -5.23 -12.22
CA ILE A 31 2.43 -6.31 -11.35
C ILE A 31 0.93 -6.49 -11.55
N LEU A 32 0.11 -5.43 -11.50
CA LEU A 32 -1.32 -5.55 -11.73
C LEU A 32 -1.63 -6.13 -13.12
N ASN A 33 -0.92 -5.70 -14.16
CA ASN A 33 -1.07 -6.26 -15.51
C ASN A 33 -0.78 -7.76 -15.56
N ASN A 34 0.21 -8.25 -14.78
CA ASN A 34 0.50 -9.67 -14.66
C ASN A 34 -0.65 -10.46 -14.01
N TYR A 35 -1.54 -9.81 -13.26
CA TYR A 35 -2.80 -10.37 -12.76
C TYR A 35 -3.99 -10.15 -13.71
N GLY A 36 -3.78 -9.59 -14.90
CA GLY A 36 -4.85 -9.23 -15.84
C GLY A 36 -5.69 -8.04 -15.39
N LEU A 37 -5.16 -7.20 -14.52
CA LEU A 37 -5.83 -6.03 -13.95
C LEU A 37 -5.33 -4.74 -14.61
N THR A 38 -6.23 -3.78 -14.76
CA THR A 38 -5.89 -2.44 -15.26
C THR A 38 -5.93 -1.43 -14.12
N TYR A 39 -4.90 -0.60 -14.04
CA TYR A 39 -4.87 0.52 -13.12
C TYR A 39 -5.66 1.71 -13.69
N TYR A 40 -6.61 2.22 -12.91
CA TYR A 40 -7.35 3.43 -13.24
C TYR A 40 -6.68 4.65 -12.57
N GLY A 41 -5.88 5.37 -13.33
CA GLY A 41 -4.89 6.32 -12.83
C GLY A 41 -5.35 7.74 -12.54
N SER A 42 -6.62 7.97 -12.17
CA SER A 42 -7.06 9.32 -11.82
C SER A 42 -6.96 9.57 -10.31
N SER A 43 -6.47 10.74 -9.93
CA SER A 43 -6.40 11.17 -8.52
C SER A 43 -7.77 11.22 -7.84
N ALA A 44 -8.86 11.32 -8.61
CA ALA A 44 -10.23 11.26 -8.09
C ALA A 44 -10.61 9.89 -7.48
N HIS A 45 -9.84 8.85 -7.76
CA HIS A 45 -10.11 7.48 -7.28
C HIS A 45 -9.16 7.04 -6.14
N VAL A 46 -8.41 7.96 -5.57
CA VAL A 46 -7.42 7.66 -4.54
C VAL A 46 -8.00 7.95 -3.16
N PHE A 47 -7.94 6.96 -2.25
CA PHE A 47 -8.16 7.23 -0.83
C PHE A 47 -6.90 7.85 -0.24
N LYS A 48 -6.97 9.09 0.22
CA LYS A 48 -5.88 9.77 0.91
C LYS A 48 -6.04 9.58 2.42
N LEU A 49 -5.01 9.04 3.06
CA LEU A 49 -4.99 8.78 4.50
C LEU A 49 -4.14 9.80 5.25
N MET A 50 -3.01 10.16 4.65
CA MET A 50 -2.06 11.10 5.24
C MET A 50 -1.46 11.98 4.15
N TYR A 51 -0.97 13.15 4.55
CA TYR A 51 -0.18 14.05 3.71
C TYR A 51 0.95 14.67 4.51
N GLU A 52 1.97 15.16 3.83
CA GLU A 52 3.08 15.84 4.47
C GLU A 52 2.81 17.35 4.61
N LYS A 53 2.97 17.85 5.83
CA LYS A 53 2.91 19.28 6.14
C LYS A 53 3.90 19.61 7.22
N ASP A 54 4.69 20.67 7.01
CA ASP A 54 5.66 21.19 7.99
C ASP A 54 6.62 20.10 8.53
N GLY A 55 7.09 19.22 7.63
CA GLY A 55 8.01 18.13 7.96
C GLY A 55 7.40 16.99 8.78
N LYS A 56 6.09 16.82 8.75
CA LYS A 56 5.38 15.76 9.48
C LYS A 56 4.28 15.15 8.60
N LEU A 57 3.99 13.87 8.82
CA LEU A 57 2.79 13.25 8.28
C LEU A 57 1.59 13.62 9.15
N ILE A 58 0.56 14.13 8.50
CA ILE A 58 -0.71 14.55 9.12
C ILE A 58 -1.84 13.73 8.49
N HIS A 59 -2.78 13.29 9.30
CA HIS A 59 -3.95 12.58 8.82
C HIS A 59 -4.83 13.47 7.94
N TYR A 60 -5.37 12.88 6.89
CA TYR A 60 -6.24 13.57 5.94
C TYR A 60 -7.69 13.54 6.41
N GLY A 61 -8.37 14.70 6.31
CA GLY A 61 -9.79 14.86 6.62
C GLY A 61 -10.13 14.91 8.12
N ASN A 62 -11.39 15.24 8.40
CA ASN A 62 -11.89 15.46 9.77
C ASN A 62 -12.22 14.16 10.51
N ASN A 63 -12.58 13.08 9.79
CA ASN A 63 -12.88 11.77 10.38
C ASN A 63 -11.83 10.74 10.01
N THR A 64 -10.70 10.84 10.64
CA THR A 64 -9.52 10.02 10.38
C THR A 64 -9.81 8.52 10.52
N LYS A 65 -10.52 8.10 11.56
CA LYS A 65 -10.85 6.69 11.80
C LYS A 65 -11.75 6.13 10.69
N GLU A 66 -12.72 6.89 10.24
CA GLU A 66 -13.59 6.50 9.13
C GLU A 66 -12.81 6.36 7.83
N ASN A 67 -11.89 7.31 7.53
CA ASN A 67 -11.04 7.24 6.36
C ASN A 67 -10.21 5.96 6.34
N TYR A 68 -9.60 5.59 7.47
CA TYR A 68 -8.84 4.35 7.59
C TYR A 68 -9.72 3.11 7.45
N ASN A 69 -10.91 3.10 8.06
CA ASN A 69 -11.86 1.99 7.91
C ASN A 69 -12.29 1.82 6.44
N ASN A 70 -12.57 2.91 5.74
CA ASN A 70 -12.93 2.87 4.33
C ASN A 70 -11.77 2.35 3.45
N ALA A 71 -10.55 2.78 3.73
CA ALA A 71 -9.35 2.28 3.04
C ALA A 71 -9.12 0.79 3.29
N VAL A 72 -9.21 0.35 4.54
CA VAL A 72 -9.08 -1.07 4.92
C VAL A 72 -10.17 -1.91 4.27
N ASN A 73 -11.43 -1.44 4.30
CA ASN A 73 -12.54 -2.12 3.62
C ASN A 73 -12.34 -2.19 2.11
N CYS A 74 -11.75 -1.15 1.51
CA CYS A 74 -11.40 -1.15 0.09
C CYS A 74 -10.33 -2.21 -0.23
N ILE A 75 -9.26 -2.29 0.56
CA ILE A 75 -8.23 -3.32 0.41
C ILE A 75 -8.83 -4.71 0.56
N ASP A 76 -9.62 -4.94 1.60
CA ASP A 76 -10.25 -6.24 1.85
C ASP A 76 -11.16 -6.67 0.70
N ARG A 77 -12.01 -5.77 0.21
CA ARG A 77 -12.88 -6.04 -0.94
C ARG A 77 -12.09 -6.41 -2.19
N HIS A 78 -10.97 -5.74 -2.46
CA HIS A 78 -10.10 -6.08 -3.58
C HIS A 78 -9.54 -7.49 -3.42
N LEU A 79 -8.95 -7.81 -2.28
CA LEU A 79 -8.38 -9.14 -2.02
C LEU A 79 -9.44 -10.25 -2.10
N GLU A 80 -10.65 -10.01 -1.57
CA GLU A 80 -11.78 -10.95 -1.62
C GLU A 80 -12.28 -11.21 -3.05
N ASN A 81 -12.02 -10.28 -3.97
CA ASN A 81 -12.32 -10.41 -5.39
C ASN A 81 -11.08 -10.76 -6.25
N ASN A 82 -10.05 -11.36 -5.65
CA ASN A 82 -8.81 -11.76 -6.30
C ASN A 82 -8.07 -10.60 -7.01
N ARG A 83 -8.11 -9.42 -6.44
CA ARG A 83 -7.52 -8.20 -7.00
C ARG A 83 -6.45 -7.65 -6.06
N PRO A 84 -5.14 -7.86 -6.32
CA PRO A 84 -4.10 -7.08 -5.67
C PRO A 84 -4.31 -5.59 -5.89
N ILE A 85 -3.83 -4.77 -4.95
CA ILE A 85 -4.13 -3.34 -4.95
C ILE A 85 -2.87 -2.50 -4.68
N ILE A 86 -2.69 -1.43 -5.45
CA ILE A 86 -1.59 -0.48 -5.25
C ILE A 86 -1.89 0.41 -4.04
N VAL A 87 -0.88 0.58 -3.19
CA VAL A 87 -0.88 1.58 -2.12
C VAL A 87 0.35 2.47 -2.23
N GLY A 88 0.18 3.73 -1.91
CA GLY A 88 1.28 4.66 -1.75
C GLY A 88 1.73 4.70 -0.29
N VAL A 89 3.02 4.79 -0.08
CA VAL A 89 3.64 4.89 1.23
C VAL A 89 4.52 6.14 1.31
N ASN A 90 4.69 6.64 2.52
CA ASN A 90 5.74 7.62 2.84
C ASN A 90 6.76 6.96 3.76
N HIS A 91 8.03 7.10 3.45
CA HIS A 91 9.14 6.64 4.26
C HIS A 91 10.24 7.69 4.43
N THR A 92 10.15 8.80 3.70
CA THR A 92 11.15 9.88 3.79
C THR A 92 10.46 11.23 3.77
N ILE A 93 10.41 11.89 4.91
CA ILE A 93 9.89 13.25 5.03
C ILE A 93 10.66 14.19 4.09
N GLY A 94 9.95 15.09 3.42
CA GLY A 94 10.50 16.06 2.46
C GLY A 94 10.66 15.52 1.04
N LYS A 95 10.23 14.29 0.76
CA LYS A 95 10.35 13.65 -0.57
C LYS A 95 9.03 13.24 -1.19
N THR A 96 7.91 13.70 -0.67
CA THR A 96 6.59 13.42 -1.28
C THR A 96 6.49 14.07 -2.66
N ILE A 97 6.18 13.26 -3.66
CA ILE A 97 6.04 13.69 -5.06
C ILE A 97 4.63 13.45 -5.61
N ASN A 98 3.94 12.45 -5.10
CA ASN A 98 2.63 12.03 -5.59
C ASN A 98 1.54 12.63 -4.70
N GLU A 99 0.90 13.68 -5.18
CA GLU A 99 -0.22 14.36 -4.53
C GLU A 99 0.10 14.90 -3.11
N GLY A 100 1.38 15.18 -2.84
CA GLY A 100 1.85 15.65 -1.53
C GLY A 100 1.78 14.59 -0.43
N THR A 101 1.59 13.32 -0.78
CA THR A 101 1.36 12.26 0.21
C THR A 101 2.41 11.15 0.19
N THR A 102 2.97 10.82 -0.98
CA THR A 102 3.62 9.53 -1.23
C THR A 102 4.98 9.72 -1.86
N ASP A 103 5.98 8.99 -1.40
CA ASP A 103 7.31 8.93 -2.00
C ASP A 103 7.64 7.55 -2.61
N HIS A 104 6.85 6.51 -2.33
CA HIS A 104 7.02 5.18 -2.87
C HIS A 104 5.68 4.44 -3.05
N PHE A 105 5.63 3.45 -3.96
CA PHE A 105 4.46 2.61 -4.19
C PHE A 105 4.81 1.14 -4.08
N VAL A 106 3.84 0.37 -3.55
CA VAL A 106 3.90 -1.09 -3.41
C VAL A 106 2.54 -1.71 -3.75
N VAL A 107 2.48 -3.04 -3.88
CA VAL A 107 1.23 -3.76 -4.21
C VAL A 107 0.88 -4.74 -3.09
N ILE A 108 -0.24 -4.51 -2.42
CA ILE A 108 -0.80 -5.47 -1.45
C ILE A 108 -1.41 -6.64 -2.22
N TYR A 109 -1.04 -7.87 -1.83
CA TYR A 109 -1.52 -9.11 -2.44
C TYR A 109 -2.13 -10.10 -1.45
N GLY A 110 -2.09 -9.84 -0.17
CA GLY A 110 -2.60 -10.78 0.80
C GLY A 110 -2.96 -10.18 2.14
N ARG A 111 -3.68 -10.94 2.93
CA ARG A 111 -4.10 -10.61 4.30
C ARG A 111 -3.94 -11.83 5.19
N GLY A 112 -3.39 -11.65 6.38
CA GLY A 112 -3.27 -12.67 7.40
C GLY A 112 -3.54 -12.12 8.80
N PHE A 113 -3.38 -13.00 9.80
CA PHE A 113 -3.51 -12.63 11.21
C PHE A 113 -2.27 -13.09 11.97
N ASP A 114 -1.61 -12.15 12.61
CA ASP A 114 -0.46 -12.40 13.48
C ASP A 114 -0.95 -12.60 14.91
N LYS A 115 -0.89 -13.83 15.40
CA LYS A 115 -1.33 -14.19 16.76
C LYS A 115 -0.48 -13.52 17.83
N SER A 116 0.81 -13.32 17.57
CA SER A 116 1.74 -12.72 18.54
C SER A 116 1.46 -11.24 18.77
N LYS A 117 1.02 -10.55 17.72
CA LYS A 117 0.64 -9.13 17.76
C LYS A 117 -0.86 -8.92 17.94
N ASN A 118 -1.65 -9.99 17.94
CA ASN A 118 -3.11 -9.95 17.96
C ASN A 118 -3.68 -8.96 16.91
N SER A 119 -3.10 -8.96 15.72
CA SER A 119 -3.40 -7.97 14.68
C SER A 119 -3.46 -8.59 13.28
N TYR A 120 -4.32 -8.03 12.44
CA TYR A 120 -4.29 -8.32 11.01
C TYR A 120 -3.10 -7.63 10.36
N TYR A 121 -2.56 -8.28 9.32
CA TYR A 121 -1.54 -7.71 8.47
C TYR A 121 -1.89 -7.90 7.00
N TYR A 122 -1.27 -7.08 6.13
CA TYR A 122 -1.34 -7.16 4.68
C TYR A 122 0.05 -7.41 4.11
N ASN A 123 0.21 -8.53 3.39
CA ASN A 123 1.44 -8.79 2.64
C ASN A 123 1.49 -7.92 1.39
N TYR A 124 2.69 -7.45 1.03
CA TYR A 124 2.88 -6.65 -0.17
C TYR A 124 4.14 -7.01 -0.95
N TYR A 125 4.12 -6.75 -2.26
CA TYR A 125 5.29 -6.76 -3.12
C TYR A 125 6.06 -5.44 -2.94
N GLU A 126 7.33 -5.54 -2.54
CA GLU A 126 8.24 -4.39 -2.41
C GLU A 126 9.06 -4.26 -3.71
N VAL A 127 8.57 -3.43 -4.63
CA VAL A 127 9.19 -3.23 -5.95
C VAL A 127 10.55 -2.55 -5.91
N GLY A 128 10.89 -1.88 -4.81
CA GLY A 128 12.20 -1.27 -4.57
C GLY A 128 13.30 -2.27 -4.20
N LYS A 129 12.97 -3.56 -4.04
CA LYS A 129 13.95 -4.62 -3.84
C LYS A 129 14.44 -5.18 -5.17
N SER A 130 15.73 -5.59 -5.19
CA SER A 130 16.36 -6.04 -6.44
C SER A 130 16.11 -7.50 -6.77
N ASN A 131 15.71 -8.29 -5.82
CA ASN A 131 15.47 -9.72 -5.96
C ASN A 131 14.10 -10.10 -5.40
N ILE A 132 13.65 -11.28 -5.79
CA ILE A 132 12.34 -11.78 -5.44
C ILE A 132 12.23 -12.17 -3.97
N ASP A 133 13.30 -12.69 -3.37
CA ASP A 133 13.29 -13.19 -1.99
C ASP A 133 13.03 -12.04 -1.00
N ASP A 134 13.59 -10.86 -1.28
CA ASP A 134 13.36 -9.66 -0.46
C ASP A 134 12.09 -8.89 -0.84
N GLY A 135 11.63 -9.00 -2.09
CA GLY A 135 10.51 -8.22 -2.62
C GLY A 135 9.16 -8.95 -2.57
N TYR A 136 9.18 -10.29 -2.44
CA TYR A 136 8.00 -11.12 -2.36
C TYR A 136 8.15 -12.13 -1.21
N ASP A 137 7.05 -12.33 -0.46
CA ASP A 137 6.92 -13.29 0.64
C ASP A 137 7.94 -13.12 1.80
N ASP A 138 8.64 -12.00 1.84
CA ASP A 138 9.43 -11.64 3.01
C ASP A 138 8.49 -11.28 4.17
N ILE A 139 8.73 -11.87 5.33
CA ILE A 139 7.98 -11.60 6.56
C ILE A 139 8.05 -10.13 6.99
N SER A 140 9.07 -9.40 6.53
CA SER A 140 9.21 -7.96 6.78
C SER A 140 8.26 -7.12 5.92
N ASN A 141 7.74 -7.66 4.81
CA ASN A 141 6.84 -6.94 3.91
C ASN A 141 5.37 -7.07 4.36
N ARG A 142 5.05 -6.54 5.55
CA ARG A 142 3.73 -6.63 6.17
C ARG A 142 3.28 -5.31 6.77
N PHE A 143 2.20 -4.75 6.26
CA PHE A 143 1.54 -3.63 6.92
C PHE A 143 0.62 -4.12 8.04
N TYR A 144 0.78 -3.55 9.23
CA TYR A 144 -0.10 -3.77 10.37
C TYR A 144 -1.01 -2.56 10.57
N TYR A 145 -2.28 -2.84 10.89
CA TYR A 145 -3.21 -1.80 11.29
C TYR A 145 -3.06 -1.53 12.78
N THR A 146 -2.73 -0.30 13.13
CA THR A 146 -2.58 0.17 14.51
C THR A 146 -3.64 1.22 14.83
N LEU A 147 -4.09 1.26 16.08
CA LEU A 147 -5.08 2.24 16.54
C LEU A 147 -4.43 3.44 17.24
N GLU A 148 -3.27 3.23 17.85
CA GLU A 148 -2.54 4.27 18.59
C GLU A 148 -1.02 4.13 18.32
N PRO A 149 -0.45 5.00 17.51
CA PRO A 149 -1.12 5.95 16.61
C PRO A 149 -1.93 5.22 15.51
N LEU A 150 -3.02 5.85 15.06
CA LEU A 150 -3.83 5.31 13.98
C LEU A 150 -3.01 5.31 12.68
N ALA A 151 -2.71 4.12 12.19
CA ALA A 151 -1.89 3.94 11.00
C ALA A 151 -2.12 2.57 10.35
N LEU A 152 -1.78 2.47 9.08
CA LEU A 152 -1.49 1.23 8.38
C LEU A 152 -0.01 1.31 8.00
N CYS A 153 0.84 0.57 8.70
CA CYS A 153 2.28 0.78 8.61
C CYS A 153 3.09 -0.50 8.73
N ASP A 154 4.32 -0.42 8.27
CA ASP A 154 5.36 -1.42 8.44
C ASP A 154 6.66 -0.76 8.90
N THR A 155 7.56 -1.54 9.50
CA THR A 155 8.93 -1.11 9.82
C THR A 155 9.89 -2.10 9.19
N ILE A 156 10.53 -1.65 8.11
CA ILE A 156 11.48 -2.48 7.35
C ILE A 156 12.92 -2.11 7.67
N SER A 157 13.84 -3.06 7.45
CA SER A 157 15.28 -2.79 7.46
C SER A 157 15.73 -2.36 6.07
N LYS A 158 16.35 -1.16 5.97
CA LYS A 158 16.89 -0.65 4.73
C LYS A 158 18.34 -0.19 4.96
N ARG A 159 19.30 -0.88 4.35
CA ARG A 159 20.75 -0.60 4.52
C ARG A 159 21.22 -0.58 5.99
N GLY A 160 20.62 -1.45 6.83
CA GLY A 160 20.92 -1.51 8.26
C GLY A 160 20.09 -0.60 9.16
N ASP A 161 19.41 0.40 8.59
CA ASP A 161 18.52 1.28 9.34
C ASP A 161 17.09 0.75 9.35
N LYS A 162 16.36 1.01 10.43
CA LYS A 162 14.92 0.76 10.51
C LYS A 162 14.20 1.95 9.86
N VAL A 163 13.45 1.67 8.80
CA VAL A 163 12.65 2.67 8.08
C VAL A 163 11.18 2.30 8.24
N ARG A 164 10.39 3.26 8.67
CA ARG A 164 8.94 3.10 8.77
C ARG A 164 8.29 3.46 7.44
N PHE A 165 7.44 2.56 6.95
CA PHE A 165 6.53 2.80 5.84
C PHE A 165 5.14 3.07 6.38
N ASP A 166 4.63 4.27 6.18
CA ASP A 166 3.23 4.60 6.48
C ASP A 166 2.43 4.61 5.17
N VAL A 167 1.34 3.84 5.11
CA VAL A 167 0.42 3.90 3.96
C VAL A 167 -0.29 5.23 3.99
N THR A 168 -0.09 6.03 2.96
CA THR A 168 -0.62 7.38 2.84
C THR A 168 -1.78 7.47 1.86
N GLN A 169 -1.88 6.52 0.94
CA GLN A 169 -2.99 6.45 0.00
C GLN A 169 -3.26 5.01 -0.47
N VAL A 170 -4.51 4.74 -0.85
CA VAL A 170 -4.94 3.47 -1.44
C VAL A 170 -5.53 3.75 -2.81
N ARG A 171 -5.14 2.96 -3.83
CA ARG A 171 -5.51 3.15 -5.23
C ARG A 171 -6.38 2.00 -5.74
N PRO A 172 -7.73 2.11 -5.67
CA PRO A 172 -8.64 1.09 -6.18
C PRO A 172 -8.45 0.83 -7.67
N ASN A 173 -8.71 -0.42 -8.09
CA ASN A 173 -8.65 -0.85 -9.49
C ASN A 173 -9.90 -1.63 -9.94
N ASP A 174 -10.97 -1.58 -9.17
CA ASP A 174 -12.23 -2.29 -9.46
C ASP A 174 -13.26 -1.43 -10.22
N GLY A 175 -12.88 -0.20 -10.60
CA GLY A 175 -13.77 0.73 -11.30
C GLY A 175 -14.88 1.32 -10.43
N ASN A 176 -14.92 1.00 -9.14
CA ASN A 176 -15.97 1.47 -8.23
C ASN A 176 -15.64 2.85 -7.67
N ILE A 177 -16.00 3.88 -8.42
CA ILE A 177 -15.75 5.30 -8.13
C ILE A 177 -16.54 5.77 -6.90
N ASN A 178 -17.68 5.14 -6.62
CA ASN A 178 -18.65 5.61 -5.61
C ASN A 178 -18.19 5.38 -4.16
N ASN A 179 -17.07 4.70 -3.94
CA ASN A 179 -16.51 4.46 -2.60
C ASN A 179 -15.30 5.33 -2.27
N THR A 180 -14.85 6.18 -3.18
CA THR A 180 -13.91 7.22 -2.83
C THR A 180 -14.70 8.28 -2.06
N VAL A 181 -14.49 8.35 -0.76
CA VAL A 181 -14.97 9.47 0.03
C VAL A 181 -14.51 10.73 -0.67
N THR A 182 -15.44 11.54 -1.13
CA THR A 182 -15.16 12.92 -1.55
C THR A 182 -14.59 13.59 -0.32
N GLN A 183 -13.28 13.61 -0.24
CA GLN A 183 -12.54 14.34 0.77
C GLN A 183 -12.62 15.82 0.38
N ASN A 184 -13.80 16.40 0.59
CA ASN A 184 -13.94 17.83 0.58
C ASN A 184 -13.18 18.35 1.80
N GLY A 185 -11.95 18.77 1.54
CA GLY A 185 -11.12 19.47 2.48
C GLY A 185 -11.63 20.87 2.75
#